data_bbe99d926cceb1f6982474107ddea0b8
#
_entry.id   bbe99d926cceb1f6982474107ddea0b8
#
_cell.length_a   1.000
_cell.length_b   1.000
_cell.length_c   1.000
_cell.angle_alpha   90.00
_cell.angle_beta   90.00
_cell.angle_gamma   90.00
#
_symmetry.space_group_name_H-M   'P 1'
#
loop_
_entity.id
_entity.type
_entity.pdbx_description
1 polymer ?
#
loop_
_entity_poly.entity_id
_entity_poly.type
_entity_poly.pdbx_seq_one_letter_code
_entity_poly.pdbx_strand_id
1 'polypeptide(L)'
;LYFVLSDMDWVNCMYRFSIKWFNKVFLSAVRAAKRAREVVDRVRFINREVNSYIFRRVSPAFASYDRLSFAMCMCIRTLEHSGSGDFLSNAELGFLLTHHDLSEMSEREGLENPGLPWLHAEHWTLLVMLSEQSEVFNELPQIISENVEKWHNFYHCSSIVETPVPGYKGVSEWHKMILLKCIRPDSIINISHAIIRDTIGSEFLKRERLKLNRCYGYSDATTPMIFVLHESAYDPTETLRKYANKKDKNLIVLSVQKGREEVTEKTIRDAAKCGDWVLVENCHLLQSWMHRFEELFEEILTLAKNEALHSGFRLWCTSEPCAYFPVQVLQEGIKMMVESPTEFRETVLEAFDTMPLQDQDYWERPVAEGEEAQPKGETTVWKRTAFALVCLHANMVLRGDYSGIGWNCPYSFGIEDLRLSLLSMNLFTKSA
;
A
#
# COMPACT_ATOMS: atom_id res chain seq x y z
N LEU A 1 -5.64 16.22 9.76
CA LEU A 1 -4.68 15.44 8.94
C LEU A 1 -3.50 14.94 9.75
N TYR A 2 -2.82 15.76 10.56
CA TYR A 2 -1.71 15.31 11.38
C TYR A 2 -2.12 14.20 12.36
N PHE A 3 -3.25 14.35 13.05
CA PHE A 3 -3.74 13.31 13.97
C PHE A 3 -4.08 12.01 13.24
N VAL A 4 -4.72 12.07 12.08
CA VAL A 4 -4.96 10.87 11.25
C VAL A 4 -3.64 10.17 10.89
N LEU A 5 -2.62 10.96 10.54
CA LEU A 5 -1.31 10.43 10.23
C LEU A 5 -0.63 9.83 11.46
N SER A 6 -0.79 10.45 12.63
CA SER A 6 -0.27 9.96 13.91
C SER A 6 -0.96 8.66 14.33
N ASP A 7 -2.27 8.54 14.06
CA ASP A 7 -3.04 7.33 14.40
C ASP A 7 -2.61 6.11 13.57
N MET A 8 -1.99 6.31 12.40
CA MET A 8 -1.43 5.21 11.60
C MET A 8 -0.27 4.46 12.30
N ASP A 9 0.38 5.05 13.31
CA ASP A 9 1.39 4.38 14.13
C ASP A 9 0.81 3.15 14.90
N TRP A 10 -0.48 3.17 15.21
CA TRP A 10 -1.18 2.03 15.80
C TRP A 10 -1.37 0.85 14.84
N VAL A 11 -1.41 1.14 13.53
CA VAL A 11 -1.52 0.10 12.50
C VAL A 11 -0.17 -0.56 12.26
N ASN A 12 0.88 0.27 12.11
CA ASN A 12 2.24 -0.23 11.92
C ASN A 12 3.25 0.74 12.57
N CYS A 13 4.10 0.22 13.44
CA CYS A 13 5.12 1.00 14.16
C CYS A 13 6.10 1.77 13.26
N MET A 14 6.20 1.39 11.98
CA MET A 14 7.04 2.10 11.01
C MET A 14 6.38 3.38 10.46
N TYR A 15 5.06 3.59 10.66
CA TYR A 15 4.33 4.74 10.11
C TYR A 15 4.44 6.00 10.96
N ARG A 16 5.60 6.23 11.56
CA ARG A 16 5.87 7.40 12.42
C ARG A 16 6.32 8.60 11.64
N PHE A 17 5.66 9.74 11.88
CA PHE A 17 5.98 11.03 11.27
C PHE A 17 6.03 12.12 12.33
N SER A 18 7.05 12.98 12.31
CA SER A 18 7.14 14.09 13.25
C SER A 18 6.22 15.26 12.86
N ILE A 19 5.76 16.02 13.85
CA ILE A 19 5.01 17.27 13.60
C ILE A 19 5.87 18.29 12.85
N LYS A 20 7.18 18.28 13.07
CA LYS A 20 8.14 19.14 12.36
C LYS A 20 8.17 18.82 10.87
N TRP A 21 8.25 17.52 10.53
CA TRP A 21 8.16 17.05 9.15
C TRP A 21 6.81 17.44 8.54
N PHE A 22 5.70 17.21 9.25
CA PHE A 22 4.36 17.55 8.78
C PHE A 22 4.22 19.05 8.48
N ASN A 23 4.69 19.93 9.38
CA ASN A 23 4.67 21.37 9.16
C ASN A 23 5.46 21.80 7.92
N LYS A 24 6.65 21.21 7.68
CA LYS A 24 7.45 21.45 6.48
C LYS A 24 6.68 21.07 5.20
N VAL A 25 6.02 19.91 5.22
CA VAL A 25 5.21 19.42 4.10
C VAL A 25 3.97 20.28 3.88
N PHE A 26 3.26 20.64 4.94
CA PHE A 26 2.08 21.50 4.92
C PHE A 26 2.40 22.88 4.32
N LEU A 27 3.43 23.54 4.81
CA LEU A 27 3.85 24.86 4.28
C LEU A 27 4.25 24.76 2.79
N SER A 28 4.87 23.68 2.38
CA SER A 28 5.21 23.44 0.98
C SER A 28 3.96 23.29 0.12
N ALA A 29 2.93 22.58 0.62
CA ALA A 29 1.65 22.42 -0.06
C ALA A 29 0.89 23.76 -0.17
N VAL A 30 0.86 24.57 0.89
CA VAL A 30 0.23 25.91 0.87
C VAL A 30 0.89 26.82 -0.15
N ARG A 31 2.23 26.76 -0.28
CA ARG A 31 2.99 27.53 -1.29
C ARG A 31 2.71 27.06 -2.72
N ALA A 32 2.52 25.76 -2.91
CA ALA A 32 2.23 25.15 -4.22
C ALA A 32 0.77 25.38 -4.67
N ALA A 33 -0.15 25.61 -3.73
CA ALA A 33 -1.57 25.77 -4.01
C ALA A 33 -1.87 26.96 -4.93
N LYS A 34 -2.79 26.74 -5.89
CA LYS A 34 -3.22 27.75 -6.86
C LYS A 34 -3.68 29.03 -6.14
N ARG A 35 -3.19 30.19 -6.59
CA ARG A 35 -3.62 31.51 -6.08
C ARG A 35 -5.03 31.83 -6.58
N ALA A 36 -5.84 32.45 -5.73
CA ALA A 36 -7.16 32.96 -6.06
C ALA A 36 -7.36 34.36 -5.47
N ARG A 37 -8.27 35.15 -6.05
CA ARG A 37 -8.63 36.48 -5.55
C ARG A 37 -9.60 36.38 -4.38
N GLU A 38 -10.60 35.51 -4.52
CA GLU A 38 -11.60 35.26 -3.49
C GLU A 38 -11.05 34.36 -2.39
N VAL A 39 -11.32 34.71 -1.12
CA VAL A 39 -10.81 33.95 0.04
C VAL A 39 -11.37 32.55 0.07
N VAL A 40 -12.65 32.36 -0.25
CA VAL A 40 -13.34 31.08 -0.25
C VAL A 40 -12.67 30.10 -1.26
N ASP A 41 -12.40 30.58 -2.48
CA ASP A 41 -11.74 29.79 -3.50
C ASP A 41 -10.29 29.49 -3.10
N ARG A 42 -9.59 30.46 -2.49
CA ARG A 42 -8.24 30.26 -2.00
C ARG A 42 -8.17 29.17 -0.95
N VAL A 43 -9.08 29.15 0.02
CA VAL A 43 -9.17 28.12 1.06
C VAL A 43 -9.47 26.77 0.44
N ARG A 44 -10.40 26.69 -0.52
CA ARG A 44 -10.71 25.45 -1.24
C ARG A 44 -9.50 24.89 -1.98
N PHE A 45 -8.74 25.72 -2.68
CA PHE A 45 -7.52 25.28 -3.38
C PHE A 45 -6.42 24.85 -2.42
N ILE A 46 -6.25 25.54 -1.29
CA ILE A 46 -5.30 25.14 -0.25
C ILE A 46 -5.69 23.77 0.31
N ASN A 47 -6.93 23.57 0.72
CA ASN A 47 -7.40 22.31 1.30
C ASN A 47 -7.18 21.14 0.33
N ARG A 48 -7.56 21.32 -0.93
CA ARG A 48 -7.36 20.28 -1.96
C ARG A 48 -5.87 19.97 -2.18
N GLU A 49 -5.04 21.00 -2.31
CA GLU A 49 -3.60 20.81 -2.53
C GLU A 49 -2.91 20.19 -1.31
N VAL A 50 -3.27 20.61 -0.09
CA VAL A 50 -2.72 20.04 1.15
C VAL A 50 -3.06 18.57 1.26
N ASN A 51 -4.32 18.17 1.02
CA ASN A 51 -4.72 16.76 1.04
C ASN A 51 -3.93 15.94 0.02
N SER A 52 -3.90 16.39 -1.23
CA SER A 52 -3.20 15.70 -2.32
C SER A 52 -1.68 15.67 -2.11
N TYR A 53 -1.08 16.77 -1.61
CA TYR A 53 0.37 16.86 -1.39
C TYR A 53 0.83 15.96 -0.24
N ILE A 54 0.10 15.95 0.88
CA ILE A 54 0.39 15.09 2.02
C ILE A 54 0.21 13.63 1.60
N PHE A 55 -0.91 13.28 0.98
CA PHE A 55 -1.16 11.90 0.53
C PHE A 55 -0.04 11.39 -0.38
N ARG A 56 0.39 12.17 -1.38
CA ARG A 56 1.50 11.80 -2.28
C ARG A 56 2.84 11.61 -1.57
N ARG A 57 3.05 12.27 -0.42
CA ARG A 57 4.28 12.16 0.37
C ARG A 57 4.28 10.96 1.31
N VAL A 58 3.12 10.60 1.85
CA VAL A 58 2.96 9.51 2.83
C VAL A 58 2.61 8.18 2.18
N SER A 59 1.87 8.20 1.07
CA SER A 59 1.41 7.02 0.37
C SER A 59 2.50 5.97 0.07
N PRO A 60 3.75 6.35 -0.29
CA PRO A 60 4.81 5.35 -0.46
C PRO A 60 5.21 4.59 0.81
N ALA A 61 4.90 5.14 1.99
CA ALA A 61 5.22 4.52 3.27
C ALA A 61 4.22 3.43 3.67
N PHE A 62 3.00 3.46 3.13
CA PHE A 62 1.91 2.59 3.54
C PHE A 62 1.79 1.35 2.67
N ALA A 63 1.45 0.23 3.28
CA ALA A 63 0.98 -0.95 2.59
C ALA A 63 -0.28 -0.66 1.75
N SER A 64 -0.53 -1.45 0.73
CA SER A 64 -1.60 -1.20 -0.23
C SER A 64 -2.99 -1.07 0.41
N TYR A 65 -3.29 -1.94 1.40
CA TYR A 65 -4.54 -1.90 2.17
C TYR A 65 -4.58 -0.73 3.16
N ASP A 66 -3.45 -0.35 3.77
CA ASP A 66 -3.38 0.76 4.72
C ASP A 66 -3.54 2.12 4.03
N ARG A 67 -3.15 2.22 2.75
CA ARG A 67 -3.42 3.42 1.94
C ARG A 67 -4.91 3.70 1.78
N LEU A 68 -5.70 2.65 1.55
CA LEU A 68 -7.16 2.78 1.45
C LEU A 68 -7.74 3.24 2.79
N SER A 69 -7.31 2.62 3.89
CA SER A 69 -7.72 2.98 5.26
C SER A 69 -7.36 4.44 5.58
N PHE A 70 -6.15 4.87 5.25
CA PHE A 70 -5.72 6.26 5.43
C PHE A 70 -6.58 7.25 4.60
N ALA A 71 -6.88 6.92 3.33
CA ALA A 71 -7.74 7.74 2.49
C ALA A 71 -9.17 7.84 3.05
N MET A 72 -9.73 6.73 3.59
CA MET A 72 -11.02 6.73 4.28
C MET A 72 -11.00 7.61 5.53
N CYS A 73 -9.97 7.51 6.36
CA CYS A 73 -9.80 8.39 7.53
C CYS A 73 -9.72 9.89 7.12
N MET A 74 -9.07 10.18 6.00
CA MET A 74 -9.07 11.55 5.45
C MET A 74 -10.48 12.00 5.02
N CYS A 75 -11.28 11.12 4.41
CA CYS A 75 -12.68 11.43 4.07
C CYS A 75 -13.51 11.71 5.32
N ILE A 76 -13.43 10.85 6.34
CA ILE A 76 -14.14 11.00 7.61
C ILE A 76 -13.85 12.39 8.22
N ARG A 77 -12.56 12.71 8.39
CA ARG A 77 -12.16 14.00 8.96
C ARG A 77 -12.54 15.21 8.11
N THR A 78 -12.58 15.06 6.79
CA THR A 78 -13.02 16.13 5.90
C THR A 78 -14.52 16.42 6.08
N LEU A 79 -15.34 15.38 6.22
CA LEU A 79 -16.78 15.48 6.38
C LEU A 79 -17.18 15.95 7.77
N GLU A 80 -16.55 15.46 8.83
CA GLU A 80 -16.75 15.95 10.20
C GLU A 80 -16.59 17.48 10.32
N HIS A 81 -15.65 18.05 9.58
CA HIS A 81 -15.38 19.48 9.59
C HIS A 81 -16.26 20.28 8.61
N SER A 82 -16.86 19.65 7.62
CA SER A 82 -17.71 20.32 6.63
C SER A 82 -19.14 20.54 7.13
N GLY A 83 -19.56 19.86 8.22
CA GLY A 83 -20.90 19.93 8.77
C GLY A 83 -22.00 19.46 7.80
N SER A 84 -21.63 18.59 6.82
CA SER A 84 -22.60 18.02 5.89
C SER A 84 -23.51 17.05 6.64
N GLY A 85 -24.81 17.26 6.57
CA GLY A 85 -25.81 16.40 7.25
C GLY A 85 -25.91 14.96 6.73
N ASP A 86 -25.13 14.63 5.69
CA ASP A 86 -25.11 13.29 5.07
C ASP A 86 -24.06 12.33 5.70
N PHE A 87 -23.37 12.80 6.75
CA PHE A 87 -22.38 11.97 7.44
C PHE A 87 -23.01 11.20 8.61
N LEU A 88 -22.36 10.12 9.02
CA LEU A 88 -22.80 9.24 10.09
C LEU A 88 -22.82 9.92 11.46
N SER A 89 -23.78 9.55 12.30
CA SER A 89 -23.75 9.87 13.71
C SER A 89 -22.58 9.16 14.43
N ASN A 90 -22.23 9.63 15.62
CA ASN A 90 -21.17 8.99 16.40
C ASN A 90 -21.46 7.51 16.72
N ALA A 91 -22.74 7.14 16.92
CA ALA A 91 -23.16 5.77 17.17
C ALA A 91 -22.97 4.90 15.92
N GLU A 92 -23.40 5.38 14.75
CA GLU A 92 -23.23 4.71 13.46
C GLU A 92 -21.77 4.57 13.06
N LEU A 93 -20.95 5.59 13.29
CA LEU A 93 -19.51 5.53 13.06
C LEU A 93 -18.85 4.51 13.99
N GLY A 94 -19.25 4.49 15.27
CA GLY A 94 -18.82 3.47 16.22
C GLY A 94 -19.18 2.07 15.73
N PHE A 95 -20.41 1.86 15.29
CA PHE A 95 -20.86 0.59 14.72
C PHE A 95 -20.06 0.19 13.48
N LEU A 96 -19.76 1.13 12.58
CA LEU A 96 -18.95 0.88 11.39
C LEU A 96 -17.52 0.41 11.74
N LEU A 97 -16.88 1.04 12.73
CA LEU A 97 -15.48 0.80 13.08
C LEU A 97 -15.28 -0.38 14.05
N THR A 98 -16.31 -0.77 14.80
CA THR A 98 -16.21 -1.86 15.77
C THR A 98 -16.34 -3.23 15.10
N HIS A 99 -15.50 -4.17 15.47
CA HIS A 99 -15.70 -5.58 15.15
C HIS A 99 -16.71 -6.17 16.15
N HIS A 100 -17.80 -6.74 15.63
CA HIS A 100 -18.82 -7.38 16.46
C HIS A 100 -18.55 -8.89 16.53
N ASP A 101 -18.23 -9.38 17.73
CA ASP A 101 -18.12 -10.83 17.94
C ASP A 101 -19.51 -11.42 18.05
N LEU A 102 -19.91 -12.12 17.00
CA LEU A 102 -21.25 -12.69 16.86
C LEU A 102 -21.44 -13.94 17.72
N SER A 103 -20.35 -14.56 18.20
CA SER A 103 -20.41 -15.75 19.05
C SER A 103 -20.99 -15.46 20.43
N GLU A 104 -20.75 -14.26 20.96
CA GLU A 104 -21.28 -13.80 22.24
C GLU A 104 -22.73 -13.28 22.15
N MET A 105 -23.24 -13.12 20.93
CA MET A 105 -24.53 -12.45 20.67
C MET A 105 -25.68 -13.40 20.40
N SER A 106 -25.43 -14.70 20.28
CA SER A 106 -26.45 -15.72 20.00
C SER A 106 -27.49 -15.87 21.11
N GLU A 107 -27.27 -15.28 22.28
CA GLU A 107 -28.17 -15.35 23.44
C GLU A 107 -29.08 -14.11 23.61
N ARG A 108 -28.95 -13.08 22.73
CA ARG A 108 -29.89 -11.95 22.80
C ARG A 108 -31.23 -12.35 22.20
N GLU A 109 -32.28 -12.28 23.00
CA GLU A 109 -33.69 -12.35 22.57
C GLU A 109 -33.95 -11.15 21.62
N GLY A 110 -33.68 -11.34 20.33
CA GLY A 110 -33.96 -10.38 19.26
C GLY A 110 -35.08 -10.90 18.34
N LEU A 111 -35.51 -10.04 17.42
CA LEU A 111 -36.49 -10.43 16.38
C LEU A 111 -36.02 -11.72 15.69
N GLU A 112 -36.89 -12.75 15.73
CA GLU A 112 -36.58 -14.01 15.07
C GLU A 112 -36.25 -13.80 13.59
N ASN A 113 -35.20 -14.47 13.13
CA ASN A 113 -34.87 -14.46 11.71
C ASN A 113 -36.06 -14.99 10.92
N PRO A 114 -36.61 -14.26 9.95
CA PRO A 114 -37.77 -14.68 9.16
C PRO A 114 -37.53 -15.93 8.30
N GLY A 115 -36.44 -16.65 8.53
CA GLY A 115 -36.10 -17.90 7.83
C GLY A 115 -35.67 -17.70 6.38
N LEU A 116 -35.01 -16.58 6.07
CA LEU A 116 -34.55 -16.26 4.74
C LEU A 116 -33.32 -17.15 4.37
N PRO A 117 -33.43 -18.04 3.38
CA PRO A 117 -32.39 -19.03 3.08
C PRO A 117 -31.08 -18.40 2.53
N TRP A 118 -31.13 -17.17 2.07
CA TRP A 118 -30.01 -16.43 1.52
C TRP A 118 -29.29 -15.52 2.54
N LEU A 119 -29.91 -15.32 3.76
CA LEU A 119 -29.36 -14.46 4.79
C LEU A 119 -29.04 -15.28 6.05
N HIS A 120 -27.75 -15.40 6.39
CA HIS A 120 -27.32 -16.11 7.59
C HIS A 120 -27.83 -15.41 8.86
N ALA A 121 -28.03 -16.18 9.93
CA ALA A 121 -28.51 -15.67 11.22
C ALA A 121 -27.63 -14.53 11.77
N GLU A 122 -26.32 -14.64 11.59
CA GLU A 122 -25.34 -13.62 12.01
C GLU A 122 -25.57 -12.27 11.33
N HIS A 123 -25.80 -12.28 10.02
CA HIS A 123 -26.12 -11.06 9.27
C HIS A 123 -27.45 -10.44 9.70
N TRP A 124 -28.45 -11.28 10.02
CA TRP A 124 -29.72 -10.81 10.57
C TRP A 124 -29.53 -10.10 11.90
N THR A 125 -28.73 -10.68 12.81
CA THR A 125 -28.42 -10.05 14.11
C THR A 125 -27.76 -8.69 13.93
N LEU A 126 -26.80 -8.56 12.99
CA LEU A 126 -26.17 -7.28 12.67
C LEU A 126 -27.16 -6.25 12.12
N LEU A 127 -28.15 -6.69 11.30
CA LEU A 127 -29.19 -5.78 10.78
C LEU A 127 -30.13 -5.29 11.89
N VAL A 128 -30.48 -6.14 12.84
CA VAL A 128 -31.28 -5.76 14.02
C VAL A 128 -30.51 -4.75 14.87
N MET A 129 -29.22 -4.99 15.15
CA MET A 129 -28.38 -4.05 15.89
C MET A 129 -28.24 -2.71 15.16
N LEU A 130 -28.09 -2.73 13.83
CA LEU A 130 -28.05 -1.52 13.04
C LEU A 130 -29.34 -0.72 13.16
N SER A 131 -30.51 -1.41 13.19
CA SER A 131 -31.81 -0.73 13.35
C SER A 131 -31.97 -0.06 14.71
N GLU A 132 -31.33 -0.56 15.76
CA GLU A 132 -31.34 0.05 17.10
C GLU A 132 -30.42 1.28 17.20
N GLN A 133 -29.37 1.34 16.39
CA GLN A 133 -28.33 2.38 16.49
C GLN A 133 -28.48 3.49 15.44
N SER A 134 -29.24 3.26 14.38
CA SER A 134 -29.41 4.19 13.27
C SER A 134 -30.87 4.65 13.13
N GLU A 135 -31.05 5.97 13.17
CA GLU A 135 -32.39 6.57 12.92
C GLU A 135 -32.85 6.32 11.46
N VAL A 136 -31.91 6.22 10.53
CA VAL A 136 -32.18 5.96 9.11
C VAL A 136 -32.68 4.53 8.89
N PHE A 137 -32.23 3.58 9.68
CA PHE A 137 -32.50 2.15 9.53
C PHE A 137 -33.38 1.56 10.64
N ASN A 138 -34.09 2.38 11.41
CA ASN A 138 -34.93 1.94 12.53
C ASN A 138 -35.99 0.89 12.17
N GLU A 139 -36.53 0.93 10.95
CA GLU A 139 -37.55 -0.02 10.45
C GLU A 139 -36.96 -1.11 9.54
N LEU A 140 -35.63 -1.25 9.48
CA LEU A 140 -34.95 -2.13 8.53
C LEU A 140 -35.40 -3.60 8.58
N PRO A 141 -35.56 -4.27 9.75
CA PRO A 141 -36.03 -5.66 9.81
C PRO A 141 -37.44 -5.84 9.23
N GLN A 142 -38.33 -4.87 9.44
CA GLN A 142 -39.70 -4.89 8.91
C GLN A 142 -39.70 -4.70 7.40
N ILE A 143 -38.96 -3.73 6.89
CA ILE A 143 -38.82 -3.44 5.45
C ILE A 143 -38.24 -4.65 4.68
N ILE A 144 -37.27 -5.36 5.28
CA ILE A 144 -36.72 -6.60 4.69
C ILE A 144 -37.81 -7.68 4.63
N SER A 145 -38.55 -7.88 5.72
CA SER A 145 -39.60 -8.89 5.81
C SER A 145 -40.77 -8.63 4.83
N GLU A 146 -41.12 -7.38 4.57
CA GLU A 146 -42.16 -6.99 3.63
C GLU A 146 -41.72 -7.06 2.16
N ASN A 147 -40.43 -6.95 1.87
CA ASN A 147 -39.90 -6.86 0.52
C ASN A 147 -38.82 -7.91 0.22
N VAL A 148 -38.99 -9.13 0.68
CA VAL A 148 -38.01 -10.23 0.60
C VAL A 148 -37.41 -10.43 -0.79
N GLU A 149 -38.23 -10.43 -1.84
CA GLU A 149 -37.80 -10.66 -3.22
C GLU A 149 -36.87 -9.51 -3.72
N LYS A 150 -37.17 -8.26 -3.38
CA LYS A 150 -36.34 -7.12 -3.76
C LYS A 150 -35.00 -7.15 -3.04
N TRP A 151 -34.99 -7.55 -1.76
CA TRP A 151 -33.76 -7.68 -0.97
C TRP A 151 -32.93 -8.87 -1.41
N HIS A 152 -33.54 -9.98 -1.82
CA HIS A 152 -32.87 -11.11 -2.43
C HIS A 152 -32.13 -10.68 -3.73
N ASN A 153 -32.82 -9.94 -4.60
CA ASN A 153 -32.23 -9.42 -5.84
C ASN A 153 -31.09 -8.42 -5.55
N PHE A 154 -31.26 -7.58 -4.54
CA PHE A 154 -30.24 -6.64 -4.10
C PHE A 154 -29.00 -7.37 -3.55
N TYR A 155 -29.19 -8.40 -2.73
CA TYR A 155 -28.11 -9.21 -2.16
C TYR A 155 -27.26 -9.89 -3.26
N HIS A 156 -27.91 -10.45 -4.29
CA HIS A 156 -27.23 -11.16 -5.38
C HIS A 156 -26.76 -10.26 -6.52
N CYS A 157 -27.00 -8.94 -6.43
CA CYS A 157 -26.59 -8.02 -7.47
C CYS A 157 -25.06 -7.94 -7.55
N SER A 158 -24.49 -8.01 -8.76
CA SER A 158 -23.05 -7.87 -9.02
C SER A 158 -22.55 -6.43 -8.80
N SER A 159 -23.40 -5.42 -9.07
CA SER A 159 -23.10 -3.99 -8.90
C SER A 159 -23.87 -3.41 -7.71
N ILE A 160 -23.78 -4.06 -6.54
CA ILE A 160 -24.55 -3.68 -5.35
C ILE A 160 -24.27 -2.24 -4.90
N VAL A 161 -23.07 -1.72 -5.15
CA VAL A 161 -22.68 -0.34 -4.80
C VAL A 161 -23.49 0.69 -5.60
N GLU A 162 -23.79 0.41 -6.87
CA GLU A 162 -24.55 1.33 -7.74
C GLU A 162 -26.07 1.16 -7.60
N THR A 163 -26.51 0.00 -7.08
CA THR A 163 -27.93 -0.33 -6.96
C THR A 163 -28.55 0.38 -5.75
N PRO A 164 -29.71 1.06 -5.88
CA PRO A 164 -30.39 1.70 -4.76
C PRO A 164 -30.85 0.70 -3.71
N VAL A 165 -30.84 1.09 -2.44
CA VAL A 165 -31.28 0.26 -1.33
C VAL A 165 -32.81 0.08 -1.39
N PRO A 166 -33.32 -1.17 -1.39
CA PRO A 166 -34.77 -1.43 -1.47
C PRO A 166 -35.54 -0.86 -0.27
N GLY A 167 -36.62 -0.15 -0.52
CA GLY A 167 -37.47 0.44 0.52
C GLY A 167 -37.00 1.83 1.00
N TYR A 168 -35.81 2.26 0.65
CA TYR A 168 -35.25 3.54 1.06
C TYR A 168 -35.03 4.48 -0.13
N LYS A 169 -35.27 5.77 0.05
CA LYS A 169 -34.99 6.81 -0.96
C LYS A 169 -33.88 7.72 -0.47
N GLY A 170 -32.81 7.85 -1.26
CA GLY A 170 -31.75 8.84 -0.99
C GLY A 170 -30.84 8.48 0.19
N VAL A 171 -30.57 7.20 0.42
CA VAL A 171 -29.57 6.74 1.40
C VAL A 171 -28.19 7.23 0.96
N SER A 172 -27.45 7.87 1.86
CA SER A 172 -26.08 8.29 1.56
C SER A 172 -25.15 7.07 1.37
N GLU A 173 -24.05 7.24 0.63
CA GLU A 173 -23.06 6.17 0.43
C GLU A 173 -22.47 5.69 1.77
N TRP A 174 -22.40 6.54 2.78
CA TRP A 174 -21.95 6.18 4.12
C TRP A 174 -22.91 5.26 4.84
N HIS A 175 -24.21 5.57 4.83
CA HIS A 175 -25.25 4.69 5.40
C HIS A 175 -25.32 3.37 4.64
N LYS A 176 -25.18 3.42 3.32
CA LYS A 176 -25.12 2.22 2.50
C LYS A 176 -23.90 1.35 2.84
N MET A 177 -22.74 1.95 3.16
CA MET A 177 -21.54 1.23 3.58
C MET A 177 -21.77 0.45 4.88
N ILE A 178 -22.47 1.05 5.88
CA ILE A 178 -22.82 0.35 7.12
C ILE A 178 -23.77 -0.81 6.85
N LEU A 179 -24.75 -0.60 6.01
CA LEU A 179 -25.68 -1.66 5.59
C LEU A 179 -24.94 -2.82 4.90
N LEU A 180 -24.04 -2.50 3.96
CA LEU A 180 -23.22 -3.49 3.26
C LEU A 180 -22.28 -4.23 4.21
N LYS A 181 -21.76 -3.60 5.26
CA LYS A 181 -21.00 -4.27 6.31
C LYS A 181 -21.81 -5.43 6.94
N CYS A 182 -23.13 -5.23 7.13
CA CYS A 182 -24.00 -6.24 7.72
C CYS A 182 -24.32 -7.37 6.76
N ILE A 183 -24.57 -7.10 5.47
CA ILE A 183 -25.08 -8.10 4.51
C ILE A 183 -24.04 -8.62 3.52
N ARG A 184 -23.13 -7.77 3.05
CA ARG A 184 -22.14 -8.07 2.00
C ARG A 184 -20.78 -7.41 2.33
N PRO A 185 -20.06 -7.90 3.35
CA PRO A 185 -18.76 -7.32 3.76
C PRO A 185 -17.70 -7.35 2.65
N ASP A 186 -17.81 -8.27 1.68
CA ASP A 186 -16.98 -8.32 0.47
C ASP A 186 -17.06 -7.06 -0.39
N SER A 187 -18.16 -6.30 -0.31
CA SER A 187 -18.38 -5.09 -1.08
C SER A 187 -17.88 -3.80 -0.41
N ILE A 188 -17.35 -3.88 0.82
CA ILE A 188 -16.86 -2.70 1.57
C ILE A 188 -15.75 -1.97 0.82
N ILE A 189 -14.82 -2.69 0.22
CA ILE A 189 -13.72 -2.09 -0.55
C ILE A 189 -14.28 -1.29 -1.73
N ASN A 190 -15.27 -1.82 -2.44
CA ASN A 190 -15.86 -1.17 -3.61
C ASN A 190 -16.60 0.12 -3.25
N ILE A 191 -17.40 0.09 -2.16
CA ILE A 191 -18.10 1.29 -1.69
C ILE A 191 -17.13 2.32 -1.10
N SER A 192 -16.06 1.88 -0.42
CA SER A 192 -15.00 2.77 0.03
C SER A 192 -14.34 3.52 -1.14
N HIS A 193 -14.12 2.84 -2.26
CA HIS A 193 -13.62 3.47 -3.48
C HIS A 193 -14.60 4.52 -4.04
N ALA A 194 -15.92 4.27 -3.99
CA ALA A 194 -16.92 5.23 -4.41
C ALA A 194 -16.89 6.47 -3.51
N ILE A 195 -16.94 6.28 -2.19
CA ILE A 195 -16.88 7.36 -1.20
C ILE A 195 -15.61 8.23 -1.35
N ILE A 196 -14.44 7.61 -1.49
CA ILE A 196 -13.18 8.35 -1.66
C ILE A 196 -13.21 9.16 -2.95
N ARG A 197 -13.69 8.58 -4.05
CA ARG A 197 -13.79 9.25 -5.34
C ARG A 197 -14.64 10.51 -5.26
N ASP A 198 -15.76 10.42 -4.58
CA ASP A 198 -16.77 11.49 -4.51
C ASP A 198 -16.39 12.56 -3.47
N THR A 199 -15.73 12.17 -2.37
CA THR A 199 -15.36 13.09 -1.28
C THR A 199 -14.06 13.84 -1.54
N ILE A 200 -12.97 13.13 -1.85
CA ILE A 200 -11.63 13.74 -1.96
C ILE A 200 -11.02 13.63 -3.36
N GLY A 201 -11.51 12.72 -4.18
CA GLY A 201 -11.11 12.59 -5.59
C GLY A 201 -10.50 11.24 -5.97
N SER A 202 -10.55 10.92 -7.27
CA SER A 202 -10.04 9.65 -7.81
C SER A 202 -8.51 9.52 -7.76
N GLU A 203 -7.78 10.62 -7.57
CA GLU A 203 -6.33 10.61 -7.44
C GLU A 203 -5.84 9.85 -6.19
N PHE A 204 -6.67 9.75 -5.13
CA PHE A 204 -6.36 9.05 -3.90
C PHE A 204 -6.51 7.52 -4.00
N LEU A 205 -7.16 7.04 -5.04
CA LEU A 205 -7.33 5.61 -5.34
C LEU A 205 -6.24 5.06 -6.25
N LYS A 206 -5.49 5.94 -6.92
CA LYS A 206 -4.46 5.51 -7.85
C LYS A 206 -3.33 4.78 -7.13
N ARG A 207 -3.14 3.53 -7.48
CA ARG A 207 -1.97 2.76 -7.08
C ARG A 207 -0.78 3.23 -7.90
N GLU A 208 0.14 3.94 -7.27
CA GLU A 208 1.40 4.30 -7.91
C GLU A 208 2.47 3.31 -7.45
N ARG A 209 3.17 2.68 -8.39
CA ARG A 209 4.39 1.94 -8.10
C ARG A 209 5.39 2.84 -7.41
N LEU A 210 6.21 2.27 -6.54
CA LEU A 210 7.28 2.99 -5.86
C LEU A 210 8.22 3.65 -6.88
N LYS A 211 8.22 4.98 -6.93
CA LYS A 211 9.09 5.77 -7.80
C LYS A 211 10.27 6.32 -7.02
N LEU A 212 11.38 5.58 -6.98
CA LEU A 212 12.60 5.99 -6.29
C LEU A 212 13.04 7.41 -6.63
N ASN A 213 12.94 7.81 -7.90
CA ASN A 213 13.30 9.16 -8.33
C ASN A 213 12.46 10.25 -7.66
N ARG A 214 11.18 9.98 -7.37
CA ARG A 214 10.30 10.91 -6.66
C ARG A 214 10.68 11.02 -5.19
N CYS A 215 10.88 9.87 -4.52
CA CYS A 215 11.29 9.83 -3.12
C CYS A 215 12.67 10.48 -2.91
N TYR A 216 13.62 10.19 -3.79
CA TYR A 216 14.92 10.81 -3.80
C TYR A 216 14.84 12.33 -4.00
N GLY A 217 13.98 12.82 -4.88
CA GLY A 217 13.76 14.25 -5.09
C GLY A 217 13.22 15.00 -3.87
N TYR A 218 12.71 14.28 -2.89
CA TYR A 218 12.24 14.85 -1.62
C TYR A 218 13.26 14.75 -0.49
N SER A 219 14.36 14.02 -0.69
CA SER A 219 15.41 13.79 0.30
C SER A 219 16.55 14.78 0.18
N ASP A 220 17.20 15.02 1.28
CA ASP A 220 18.48 15.69 1.39
C ASP A 220 19.51 14.78 2.10
N ALA A 221 20.73 15.25 2.33
CA ALA A 221 21.78 14.46 2.96
C ALA A 221 21.47 14.05 4.42
N THR A 222 20.54 14.74 5.06
CA THR A 222 20.08 14.47 6.44
C THR A 222 18.83 13.59 6.50
N THR A 223 18.24 13.24 5.35
CA THR A 223 17.00 12.50 5.27
C THR A 223 17.29 11.02 5.03
N PRO A 224 17.12 10.12 6.01
CA PRO A 224 17.25 8.68 5.78
C PRO A 224 16.17 8.17 4.81
N MET A 225 16.54 7.21 3.97
CA MET A 225 15.64 6.56 3.03
C MET A 225 15.43 5.12 3.48
N ILE A 226 14.22 4.75 3.89
CA ILE A 226 13.95 3.49 4.56
C ILE A 226 13.03 2.64 3.69
N PHE A 227 13.53 1.49 3.24
CA PHE A 227 12.72 0.44 2.65
C PHE A 227 12.12 -0.40 3.77
N VAL A 228 10.81 -0.37 3.89
CA VAL A 228 10.05 -1.22 4.82
C VAL A 228 9.65 -2.48 4.07
N LEU A 229 10.21 -3.61 4.47
CA LEU A 229 10.00 -4.89 3.79
C LEU A 229 8.71 -5.53 4.32
N HIS A 230 7.82 -5.90 3.41
CA HIS A 230 6.68 -6.75 3.73
C HIS A 230 7.09 -8.23 3.67
N GLU A 231 6.34 -9.14 4.30
CA GLU A 231 6.67 -10.57 4.38
C GLU A 231 6.99 -11.24 3.04
N SER A 232 6.36 -10.80 1.97
CA SER A 232 6.58 -11.30 0.61
C SER A 232 7.39 -10.34 -0.27
N ALA A 233 8.11 -9.38 0.34
CA ALA A 233 8.84 -8.36 -0.40
C ALA A 233 10.03 -8.94 -1.17
N TYR A 234 10.27 -8.37 -2.36
CA TYR A 234 11.51 -8.60 -3.10
C TYR A 234 12.65 -7.75 -2.50
N ASP A 235 13.91 -8.17 -2.74
CA ASP A 235 15.06 -7.39 -2.31
C ASP A 235 15.21 -6.09 -3.14
N PRO A 236 15.08 -4.90 -2.52
CA PRO A 236 15.20 -3.63 -3.22
C PRO A 236 16.64 -3.25 -3.59
N THR A 237 17.65 -3.99 -3.12
CA THR A 237 19.08 -3.68 -3.28
C THR A 237 19.48 -3.55 -4.74
N GLU A 238 19.04 -4.49 -5.58
CA GLU A 238 19.36 -4.47 -7.01
C GLU A 238 18.70 -3.28 -7.73
N THR A 239 17.46 -2.97 -7.37
CA THR A 239 16.75 -1.79 -7.89
C THR A 239 17.45 -0.49 -7.49
N LEU A 240 17.91 -0.41 -6.24
CA LEU A 240 18.68 0.73 -5.76
C LEU A 240 20.05 0.83 -6.44
N ARG A 241 20.73 -0.29 -6.70
CA ARG A 241 22.02 -0.33 -7.40
C ARG A 241 21.89 0.21 -8.84
N LYS A 242 20.88 -0.24 -9.58
CA LYS A 242 20.56 0.30 -10.92
C LYS A 242 20.27 1.81 -10.87
N TYR A 243 19.56 2.25 -9.83
CA TYR A 243 19.24 3.66 -9.65
C TYR A 243 20.47 4.50 -9.30
N ALA A 244 21.36 4.00 -8.43
CA ALA A 244 22.63 4.65 -8.09
C ALA A 244 23.54 4.83 -9.32
N ASN A 245 23.69 3.77 -10.14
CA ASN A 245 24.42 3.81 -11.40
C ASN A 245 23.83 4.87 -12.36
N LYS A 246 22.51 4.96 -12.46
CA LYS A 246 21.85 5.99 -13.28
C LYS A 246 22.12 7.42 -12.81
N LYS A 247 22.47 7.60 -11.53
CA LYS A 247 22.77 8.89 -10.90
C LYS A 247 24.27 9.16 -10.77
N ASP A 248 25.13 8.28 -11.30
CA ASP A 248 26.59 8.31 -11.16
C ASP A 248 27.00 8.41 -9.67
N LYS A 249 26.36 7.59 -8.83
CA LYS A 249 26.66 7.52 -7.41
C LYS A 249 27.23 6.16 -7.03
N ASN A 250 28.28 6.19 -6.22
CA ASN A 250 28.84 5.01 -5.62
C ASN A 250 27.88 4.52 -4.51
N LEU A 251 27.48 3.26 -4.57
CA LEU A 251 26.62 2.62 -3.57
C LEU A 251 27.40 1.58 -2.79
N ILE A 252 27.58 1.83 -1.49
CA ILE A 252 28.21 0.92 -0.54
C ILE A 252 27.09 0.15 0.16
N VAL A 253 27.06 -1.17 -0.01
CA VAL A 253 26.09 -2.05 0.64
C VAL A 253 26.72 -2.67 1.87
N LEU A 254 26.07 -2.51 3.02
CA LEU A 254 26.56 -2.97 4.32
C LEU A 254 25.49 -3.88 4.96
N SER A 255 25.89 -5.08 5.34
CA SER A 255 25.08 -5.93 6.19
C SER A 255 25.64 -5.88 7.61
N VAL A 256 24.81 -5.49 8.59
CA VAL A 256 25.26 -5.37 9.97
C VAL A 256 25.42 -6.76 10.57
N GLN A 257 26.61 -7.06 11.04
CA GLN A 257 26.95 -8.35 11.65
C GLN A 257 27.46 -8.12 13.06
N LYS A 258 27.08 -9.02 13.98
CA LYS A 258 27.58 -8.99 15.36
C LYS A 258 29.13 -9.06 15.38
N GLY A 259 29.76 -8.08 16.06
CA GLY A 259 31.21 -7.96 16.14
C GLY A 259 31.87 -7.16 15.01
N ARG A 260 31.11 -6.60 14.06
CA ARG A 260 31.57 -5.72 12.99
C ARG A 260 30.89 -4.34 12.97
N GLU A 261 30.20 -4.01 14.03
CA GLU A 261 29.43 -2.77 14.17
C GLU A 261 30.30 -1.53 13.94
N GLU A 262 31.50 -1.49 14.54
CA GLU A 262 32.43 -0.37 14.44
C GLU A 262 32.91 -0.13 13.00
N VAL A 263 33.12 -1.20 12.23
CA VAL A 263 33.50 -1.09 10.82
C VAL A 263 32.38 -0.49 10.00
N THR A 264 31.15 -0.92 10.25
CA THR A 264 29.94 -0.38 9.60
C THR A 264 29.77 1.11 9.92
N GLU A 265 29.88 1.50 11.18
CA GLU A 265 29.79 2.89 11.63
C GLU A 265 30.88 3.77 10.99
N LYS A 266 32.12 3.28 10.97
CA LYS A 266 33.24 3.99 10.33
C LYS A 266 32.97 4.20 8.84
N THR A 267 32.51 3.17 8.14
CA THR A 267 32.20 3.28 6.71
C THR A 267 31.09 4.29 6.43
N ILE A 268 30.04 4.35 7.29
CA ILE A 268 28.98 5.35 7.18
C ILE A 268 29.52 6.77 7.39
N ARG A 269 30.39 6.98 8.41
CA ARG A 269 31.03 8.29 8.67
C ARG A 269 31.92 8.74 7.52
N ASP A 270 32.68 7.83 6.93
CA ASP A 270 33.57 8.14 5.80
C ASP A 270 32.74 8.47 4.55
N ALA A 271 31.69 7.69 4.25
CA ALA A 271 30.76 7.95 3.15
C ALA A 271 30.03 9.28 3.30
N ALA A 272 29.67 9.68 4.53
CA ALA A 272 29.03 10.95 4.82
C ALA A 272 29.91 12.15 4.43
N LYS A 273 31.22 12.00 4.53
CA LYS A 273 32.21 13.02 4.11
C LYS A 273 32.46 12.99 2.60
N CYS A 274 32.50 11.81 1.99
CA CYS A 274 32.78 11.64 0.56
C CYS A 274 31.59 11.93 -0.34
N GLY A 275 30.34 11.76 0.17
CA GLY A 275 29.11 11.95 -0.60
C GLY A 275 28.61 10.69 -1.29
N ASP A 276 29.11 9.53 -0.87
CA ASP A 276 28.66 8.21 -1.34
C ASP A 276 27.30 7.85 -0.76
N TRP A 277 26.60 6.93 -1.41
CA TRP A 277 25.38 6.33 -0.90
C TRP A 277 25.71 5.08 -0.09
N VAL A 278 25.07 4.94 1.06
CA VAL A 278 25.24 3.76 1.91
C VAL A 278 23.89 3.09 2.08
N LEU A 279 23.81 1.79 1.80
CA LEU A 279 22.66 0.95 2.11
C LEU A 279 23.02 0.04 3.28
N VAL A 280 22.30 0.16 4.37
CA VAL A 280 22.38 -0.74 5.52
C VAL A 280 21.24 -1.76 5.40
N GLU A 281 21.59 -3.01 5.15
CA GLU A 281 20.62 -4.08 4.93
C GLU A 281 20.15 -4.71 6.22
N ASN A 282 18.84 -5.04 6.26
CA ASN A 282 18.21 -5.86 7.30
C ASN A 282 18.49 -5.35 8.72
N CYS A 283 18.31 -4.05 8.93
CA CYS A 283 18.56 -3.39 10.21
C CYS A 283 17.84 -4.07 11.38
N HIS A 284 16.66 -4.67 11.16
CA HIS A 284 15.86 -5.36 12.18
C HIS A 284 16.56 -6.58 12.80
N LEU A 285 17.55 -7.18 12.12
CA LEU A 285 18.21 -8.39 12.62
C LEU A 285 19.14 -8.13 13.82
N LEU A 286 19.64 -6.91 14.00
CA LEU A 286 20.56 -6.58 15.08
C LEU A 286 19.99 -5.53 16.03
N GLN A 287 19.05 -5.95 16.90
CA GLN A 287 18.40 -5.09 17.87
C GLN A 287 19.40 -4.36 18.79
N SER A 288 20.48 -5.02 19.20
CA SER A 288 21.51 -4.42 20.07
C SER A 288 22.23 -3.22 19.46
N TRP A 289 22.26 -3.12 18.14
CA TRP A 289 22.91 -2.02 17.44
C TRP A 289 22.00 -0.79 17.23
N MET A 290 20.67 -0.94 17.39
CA MET A 290 19.72 0.12 17.07
C MET A 290 19.96 1.41 17.87
N HIS A 291 20.37 1.32 19.13
CA HIS A 291 20.71 2.50 19.95
C HIS A 291 21.95 3.21 19.39
N ARG A 292 23.00 2.47 19.01
CA ARG A 292 24.19 3.04 18.38
C ARG A 292 23.90 3.62 17.00
N PHE A 293 22.96 3.04 16.28
CA PHE A 293 22.49 3.57 15.01
C PHE A 293 21.79 4.93 15.16
N GLU A 294 21.02 5.10 16.24
CA GLU A 294 20.41 6.40 16.59
C GLU A 294 21.48 7.45 16.90
N GLU A 295 22.48 7.11 17.74
CA GLU A 295 23.63 7.99 18.05
C GLU A 295 24.39 8.37 16.76
N LEU A 296 24.65 7.40 15.89
CA LEU A 296 25.32 7.65 14.59
C LEU A 296 24.50 8.60 13.70
N PHE A 297 23.18 8.47 13.71
CA PHE A 297 22.31 9.38 12.97
C PHE A 297 22.35 10.80 13.55
N GLU A 298 22.40 10.96 14.86
CA GLU A 298 22.59 12.25 15.52
C GLU A 298 23.95 12.88 15.18
N GLU A 299 25.02 12.08 15.10
CA GLU A 299 26.32 12.54 14.59
C GLU A 299 26.21 13.09 13.17
N ILE A 300 25.50 12.41 12.26
CA ILE A 300 25.27 12.87 10.88
C ILE A 300 24.53 14.22 10.88
N LEU A 301 23.50 14.36 11.71
CA LEU A 301 22.78 15.63 11.85
C LEU A 301 23.67 16.76 12.39
N THR A 302 24.62 16.43 13.27
CA THR A 302 25.59 17.37 13.80
C THR A 302 26.62 17.77 12.74
N LEU A 303 27.09 16.83 11.92
CA LEU A 303 27.93 17.11 10.76
C LEU A 303 27.25 18.05 9.77
N ALA A 304 25.94 17.88 9.57
CA ALA A 304 25.17 18.77 8.71
C ALA A 304 25.11 20.21 9.26
N LYS A 305 24.90 20.38 10.56
CA LYS A 305 24.90 21.70 11.23
C LYS A 305 26.27 22.40 11.10
N ASN A 306 27.34 21.64 11.12
CA ASN A 306 28.73 22.14 11.01
C ASN A 306 29.21 22.27 9.54
N GLU A 307 28.28 22.11 8.55
CA GLU A 307 28.61 22.15 7.11
C GLU A 307 29.67 21.12 6.67
N ALA A 308 29.91 20.09 7.48
CA ALA A 308 30.87 19.02 7.21
C ALA A 308 30.25 17.79 6.50
N LEU A 309 28.93 17.77 6.31
CA LEU A 309 28.22 16.73 5.60
C LEU A 309 28.15 17.01 4.10
N HIS A 310 28.61 16.07 3.28
CA HIS A 310 28.57 16.22 1.84
C HIS A 310 27.10 16.14 1.31
N SER A 311 26.68 17.10 0.49
CA SER A 311 25.30 17.22 -0.02
C SER A 311 24.83 16.02 -0.86
N GLY A 312 25.75 15.29 -1.46
CA GLY A 312 25.51 14.08 -2.26
C GLY A 312 25.24 12.82 -1.43
N PHE A 313 25.57 12.82 -0.14
CA PHE A 313 25.40 11.67 0.73
C PHE A 313 23.91 11.27 0.86
N ARG A 314 23.65 9.96 0.89
CA ARG A 314 22.33 9.41 1.25
C ARG A 314 22.50 8.13 2.07
N LEU A 315 21.78 8.08 3.19
CA LEU A 315 21.67 6.89 4.02
C LEU A 315 20.39 6.14 3.63
N TRP A 316 20.56 4.91 3.20
CA TRP A 316 19.48 3.98 2.88
C TRP A 316 19.47 2.85 3.90
N CYS A 317 18.29 2.37 4.24
CA CYS A 317 18.11 1.25 5.17
C CYS A 317 17.06 0.30 4.61
N THR A 318 17.24 -1.01 4.85
CA THR A 318 16.14 -1.98 4.71
C THR A 318 15.80 -2.54 6.08
N SER A 319 14.53 -2.68 6.38
CA SER A 319 14.05 -3.25 7.64
C SER A 319 12.66 -3.84 7.48
N GLU A 320 12.40 -4.96 8.11
CA GLU A 320 11.02 -5.38 8.40
C GLU A 320 10.44 -4.48 9.50
N PRO A 321 9.10 -4.42 9.62
CA PRO A 321 8.45 -3.71 10.71
C PRO A 321 8.92 -4.22 12.07
N CYS A 322 9.53 -3.34 12.87
CA CYS A 322 9.98 -3.70 14.21
C CYS A 322 9.85 -2.52 15.18
N ALA A 323 9.37 -2.80 16.39
CA ALA A 323 9.07 -1.79 17.40
C ALA A 323 10.31 -1.09 17.96
N TYR A 324 11.48 -1.71 17.84
CA TYR A 324 12.76 -1.18 18.34
C TYR A 324 13.54 -0.36 17.30
N PHE A 325 12.99 -0.11 16.11
CA PHE A 325 13.64 0.77 15.13
C PHE A 325 13.68 2.20 15.68
N PRO A 326 14.82 2.93 15.54
CA PRO A 326 14.98 4.25 16.13
C PRO A 326 13.90 5.24 15.66
N VAL A 327 13.20 5.80 16.64
CA VAL A 327 12.04 6.68 16.37
C VAL A 327 12.45 7.93 15.62
N GLN A 328 13.61 8.51 15.97
CA GLN A 328 14.13 9.72 15.33
C GLN A 328 14.43 9.49 13.85
N VAL A 329 15.03 8.33 13.50
CA VAL A 329 15.32 7.95 12.12
C VAL A 329 14.01 7.77 11.32
N LEU A 330 12.97 7.16 11.93
CA LEU A 330 11.65 7.02 11.31
C LEU A 330 10.97 8.38 11.09
N GLN A 331 11.03 9.26 12.07
CA GLN A 331 10.35 10.55 12.02
C GLN A 331 10.91 11.51 10.97
N GLU A 332 12.22 11.50 10.75
CA GLU A 332 12.88 12.34 9.75
C GLU A 332 13.02 11.64 8.39
N GLY A 333 12.88 10.31 8.37
CA GLY A 333 13.11 9.48 7.18
C GLY A 333 11.93 9.43 6.20
N ILE A 334 12.27 9.19 4.94
CA ILE A 334 11.29 8.83 3.90
C ILE A 334 11.16 7.31 3.89
N LYS A 335 9.98 6.84 4.27
CA LYS A 335 9.64 5.42 4.27
C LYS A 335 9.06 5.02 2.93
N MET A 336 9.44 3.84 2.48
CA MET A 336 9.02 3.25 1.23
C MET A 336 8.68 1.79 1.47
N MET A 337 7.39 1.47 1.41
CA MET A 337 6.93 0.10 1.54
C MET A 337 7.31 -0.68 0.29
N VAL A 338 7.94 -1.82 0.49
CA VAL A 338 8.28 -2.78 -0.55
C VAL A 338 7.35 -3.97 -0.41
N GLU A 339 6.46 -4.12 -1.36
CA GLU A 339 5.47 -5.19 -1.42
C GLU A 339 5.59 -5.92 -2.74
N SER A 340 5.30 -7.21 -2.74
CA SER A 340 5.06 -7.94 -3.98
C SER A 340 3.77 -7.43 -4.65
N PRO A 341 3.71 -7.41 -5.97
CA PRO A 341 2.51 -7.00 -6.66
C PRO A 341 1.36 -7.97 -6.35
N THR A 342 0.18 -7.43 -6.08
CA THR A 342 -1.05 -8.19 -5.78
C THR A 342 -1.96 -8.36 -6.98
N GLU A 343 -1.63 -7.74 -8.12
CA GLU A 343 -2.41 -7.84 -9.35
C GLU A 343 -1.65 -8.60 -10.44
N PHE A 344 -2.36 -9.44 -11.18
CA PHE A 344 -1.78 -10.25 -12.28
C PHE A 344 -0.98 -9.39 -13.27
N ARG A 345 -1.56 -8.27 -13.72
CA ARG A 345 -0.89 -7.36 -14.64
C ARG A 345 0.41 -6.80 -14.09
N GLU A 346 0.42 -6.43 -12.82
CA GLU A 346 1.59 -5.86 -12.16
C GLU A 346 2.69 -6.90 -12.00
N THR A 347 2.34 -8.13 -11.61
CA THR A 347 3.28 -9.26 -11.50
C THR A 347 3.93 -9.59 -12.84
N VAL A 348 3.12 -9.61 -13.92
CA VAL A 348 3.64 -9.83 -15.28
C VAL A 348 4.59 -8.69 -15.68
N LEU A 349 4.24 -7.44 -15.43
CA LEU A 349 5.11 -6.29 -15.76
C LEU A 349 6.41 -6.29 -14.94
N GLU A 350 6.35 -6.66 -13.67
CA GLU A 350 7.55 -6.79 -12.83
C GLU A 350 8.49 -7.87 -13.34
N ALA A 351 7.95 -9.01 -13.76
CA ALA A 351 8.73 -10.08 -14.35
C ALA A 351 9.50 -9.59 -15.60
N PHE A 352 8.90 -8.75 -16.44
CA PHE A 352 9.58 -8.15 -17.60
C PHE A 352 10.57 -7.04 -17.23
N ASP A 353 10.42 -6.39 -16.08
CA ASP A 353 11.37 -5.41 -15.56
C ASP A 353 12.60 -6.04 -14.88
N THR A 354 12.62 -7.39 -14.77
CA THR A 354 13.70 -8.16 -14.12
C THR A 354 14.54 -8.93 -15.13
N MET A 355 15.84 -9.14 -14.80
CA MET A 355 16.72 -9.99 -15.60
C MET A 355 16.27 -11.46 -15.54
N PRO A 356 16.32 -12.26 -16.62
CA PRO A 356 16.92 -11.92 -17.91
C PRO A 356 15.97 -11.26 -18.92
N LEU A 357 14.66 -11.16 -18.63
CA LEU A 357 13.65 -10.67 -19.59
C LEU A 357 13.79 -9.17 -19.91
N GLN A 358 14.39 -8.39 -19.01
CA GLN A 358 14.69 -6.98 -19.23
C GLN A 358 15.73 -6.77 -20.35
N ASP A 359 16.59 -7.76 -20.60
CA ASP A 359 17.59 -7.70 -21.65
C ASP A 359 16.93 -7.92 -23.01
N GLN A 360 17.04 -6.90 -23.88
CA GLN A 360 16.45 -6.93 -25.21
C GLN A 360 17.10 -8.03 -26.08
N ASP A 361 18.39 -8.26 -25.95
CA ASP A 361 19.10 -9.30 -26.70
C ASP A 361 18.64 -10.70 -26.27
N TYR A 362 18.33 -10.88 -24.97
CA TYR A 362 17.75 -12.13 -24.47
C TYR A 362 16.33 -12.35 -25.01
N TRP A 363 15.55 -11.29 -25.13
CA TRP A 363 14.17 -11.34 -25.60
C TRP A 363 14.08 -11.50 -27.14
N GLU A 364 14.98 -10.85 -27.89
CA GLU A 364 15.01 -10.84 -29.35
C GLU A 364 15.94 -11.91 -29.95
N ARG A 365 16.25 -12.98 -29.24
CA ARG A 365 17.19 -14.02 -29.68
C ARG A 365 17.11 -14.28 -31.17
N PRO A 366 18.25 -14.36 -31.87
CA PRO A 366 18.28 -14.77 -33.26
C PRO A 366 17.70 -16.17 -33.39
N VAL A 367 16.88 -16.38 -34.39
CA VAL A 367 16.35 -17.68 -34.81
C VAL A 367 17.55 -18.64 -35.00
N ALA A 368 17.46 -19.85 -34.44
CA ALA A 368 18.53 -20.83 -34.58
C ALA A 368 18.83 -21.10 -36.07
N GLU A 369 20.10 -21.30 -36.40
CA GLU A 369 20.50 -21.62 -37.76
C GLU A 369 19.74 -22.89 -38.23
N GLY A 370 18.77 -22.68 -39.15
CA GLY A 370 17.91 -23.73 -39.69
C GLY A 370 16.42 -23.48 -39.66
N GLU A 371 15.96 -22.50 -38.87
CA GLU A 371 14.57 -22.04 -38.96
C GLU A 371 14.43 -20.98 -40.06
N GLU A 372 13.45 -21.14 -40.97
CA GLU A 372 13.12 -20.12 -41.96
C GLU A 372 12.81 -18.79 -41.27
N ALA A 373 13.44 -17.71 -41.75
CA ALA A 373 13.22 -16.35 -41.26
C ALA A 373 11.73 -16.04 -41.34
N GLN A 374 11.06 -16.00 -40.19
CA GLN A 374 9.64 -15.71 -40.11
C GLN A 374 9.37 -14.28 -40.59
N PRO A 375 8.24 -14.02 -41.29
CA PRO A 375 7.90 -12.70 -41.78
C PRO A 375 7.84 -11.69 -40.63
N LYS A 376 8.32 -10.46 -40.88
CA LYS A 376 8.32 -9.36 -39.92
C LYS A 376 6.92 -9.16 -39.39
N GLY A 377 6.72 -9.51 -38.08
CA GLY A 377 5.45 -9.35 -37.36
C GLY A 377 4.92 -10.62 -36.70
N GLU A 378 5.44 -11.82 -36.99
CA GLU A 378 5.09 -13.04 -36.23
C GLU A 378 5.90 -13.17 -34.96
N THR A 379 5.21 -13.45 -33.88
CA THR A 379 5.85 -13.71 -32.56
C THR A 379 6.51 -15.06 -32.58
N THR A 380 7.82 -15.12 -32.37
CA THR A 380 8.57 -16.38 -32.33
C THR A 380 8.02 -17.33 -31.27
N VAL A 381 8.19 -18.64 -31.47
CA VAL A 381 7.79 -19.68 -30.49
C VAL A 381 8.39 -19.38 -29.11
N TRP A 382 9.65 -18.95 -29.07
CA TRP A 382 10.34 -18.50 -27.86
C TRP A 382 9.54 -17.41 -27.10
N LYS A 383 9.16 -16.32 -27.77
CA LYS A 383 8.45 -15.21 -27.12
C LYS A 383 7.08 -15.64 -26.58
N ARG A 384 6.37 -16.49 -27.31
CA ARG A 384 5.07 -17.02 -26.87
C ARG A 384 5.21 -17.90 -25.65
N THR A 385 6.21 -18.80 -25.64
CA THR A 385 6.46 -19.72 -24.52
C THR A 385 6.98 -18.96 -23.30
N ALA A 386 7.90 -18.01 -23.46
CA ALA A 386 8.39 -17.17 -22.40
C ALA A 386 7.25 -16.33 -21.77
N PHE A 387 6.38 -15.74 -22.59
CA PHE A 387 5.21 -15.02 -22.11
C PHE A 387 4.24 -15.94 -21.35
N ALA A 388 3.98 -17.15 -21.86
CA ALA A 388 3.14 -18.13 -21.18
C ALA A 388 3.73 -18.54 -19.82
N LEU A 389 5.06 -18.71 -19.73
CA LEU A 389 5.76 -19.03 -18.50
C LEU A 389 5.65 -17.87 -17.49
N VAL A 390 5.78 -16.61 -17.93
CA VAL A 390 5.59 -15.43 -17.08
C VAL A 390 4.14 -15.36 -16.57
N CYS A 391 3.16 -15.64 -17.42
CA CYS A 391 1.76 -15.69 -17.00
C CYS A 391 1.50 -16.83 -15.99
N LEU A 392 2.10 -17.99 -16.17
CA LEU A 392 2.03 -19.09 -15.22
C LEU A 392 2.65 -18.70 -13.88
N HIS A 393 3.84 -18.10 -13.89
CA HIS A 393 4.51 -17.60 -12.70
C HIS A 393 3.64 -16.58 -11.95
N ALA A 394 3.07 -15.61 -12.66
CA ALA A 394 2.18 -14.61 -12.07
C ALA A 394 0.96 -15.26 -11.39
N ASN A 395 0.35 -16.26 -12.03
CA ASN A 395 -0.74 -17.02 -11.41
C ASN A 395 -0.29 -17.78 -10.15
N MET A 396 0.92 -18.36 -10.16
CA MET A 396 1.46 -19.08 -9.00
C MET A 396 1.75 -18.16 -7.82
N VAL A 397 2.34 -16.98 -8.08
CA VAL A 397 2.59 -15.96 -7.06
C VAL A 397 1.28 -15.51 -6.42
N LEU A 398 0.31 -15.10 -7.23
CA LEU A 398 -1.00 -14.65 -6.74
C LEU A 398 -1.80 -15.76 -6.05
N ARG A 399 -1.61 -17.00 -6.48
CA ARG A 399 -2.24 -18.17 -5.85
C ARG A 399 -1.76 -18.36 -4.40
N GLY A 400 -0.56 -17.91 -4.07
CA GLY A 400 -0.01 -17.94 -2.71
C GLY A 400 -0.88 -17.21 -1.69
N ASP A 401 -1.56 -16.13 -2.08
CA ASP A 401 -2.45 -15.34 -1.21
C ASP A 401 -3.69 -16.12 -0.74
N TYR A 402 -4.05 -17.20 -1.44
CA TYR A 402 -5.21 -18.04 -1.11
C TYR A 402 -4.87 -19.26 -0.25
N SER A 403 -3.71 -19.25 0.42
CA SER A 403 -3.29 -20.31 1.32
C SER A 403 -3.08 -21.69 0.65
N GLY A 404 -2.94 -22.74 1.44
CA GLY A 404 -2.56 -24.09 0.98
C GLY A 404 -3.66 -24.90 0.28
N ILE A 405 -4.83 -24.35 -0.02
CA ILE A 405 -5.92 -25.06 -0.68
C ILE A 405 -5.50 -25.58 -2.06
N GLY A 406 -5.48 -26.89 -2.25
CA GLY A 406 -5.08 -27.52 -3.50
C GLY A 406 -3.57 -27.68 -3.70
N TRP A 407 -2.77 -27.44 -2.68
CA TRP A 407 -1.32 -27.61 -2.68
C TRP A 407 -0.91 -28.67 -1.65
N ASN A 408 -0.04 -29.58 -2.02
CA ASN A 408 0.46 -30.61 -1.10
C ASN A 408 1.48 -30.05 -0.09
N CYS A 409 2.18 -29.00 -0.47
CA CYS A 409 3.19 -28.33 0.35
C CYS A 409 3.14 -26.83 0.10
N PRO A 410 3.13 -25.99 1.15
CA PRO A 410 3.25 -24.54 1.01
C PRO A 410 4.58 -24.18 0.35
N TYR A 411 4.53 -23.36 -0.70
CA TYR A 411 5.71 -22.86 -1.38
C TYR A 411 5.51 -21.42 -1.83
N SER A 412 6.47 -20.56 -1.51
CA SER A 412 6.47 -19.16 -1.92
C SER A 412 7.23 -18.99 -3.22
N PHE A 413 6.52 -18.86 -4.33
CA PHE A 413 7.11 -18.60 -5.63
C PHE A 413 7.68 -17.21 -5.73
N GLY A 414 8.98 -17.12 -6.07
CA GLY A 414 9.69 -15.86 -6.23
C GLY A 414 10.21 -15.65 -7.64
N ILE A 415 10.80 -14.49 -7.88
CA ILE A 415 11.37 -14.11 -9.17
C ILE A 415 12.55 -15.04 -9.57
N GLU A 416 13.23 -15.62 -8.59
CA GLU A 416 14.33 -16.57 -8.83
C GLU A 416 13.83 -17.88 -9.43
N ASP A 417 12.63 -18.34 -9.05
CA ASP A 417 11.99 -19.51 -9.66
C ASP A 417 11.67 -19.26 -11.13
N LEU A 418 11.23 -18.04 -11.47
CA LEU A 418 11.02 -17.62 -12.85
C LEU A 418 12.34 -17.63 -13.64
N ARG A 419 13.42 -17.10 -13.06
CA ARG A 419 14.75 -17.10 -13.67
C ARG A 419 15.23 -18.52 -13.98
N LEU A 420 15.14 -19.42 -13.01
CA LEU A 420 15.53 -20.82 -13.18
C LEU A 420 14.68 -21.51 -14.25
N SER A 421 13.37 -21.24 -14.26
CA SER A 421 12.44 -21.79 -15.26
C SER A 421 12.76 -21.29 -16.67
N LEU A 422 13.08 -20.00 -16.83
CA LEU A 422 13.50 -19.41 -18.11
C LEU A 422 14.84 -20.00 -18.59
N LEU A 423 15.80 -20.22 -17.69
CA LEU A 423 17.08 -20.86 -18.02
C LEU A 423 16.87 -22.33 -18.44
N SER A 424 16.03 -23.07 -17.72
CA SER A 424 15.68 -24.44 -18.04
C SER A 424 15.00 -24.53 -19.41
N MET A 425 14.01 -23.69 -19.66
CA MET A 425 13.33 -23.61 -20.96
C MET A 425 14.31 -23.31 -22.09
N ASN A 426 15.31 -22.45 -21.86
CA ASN A 426 16.36 -22.15 -22.83
C ASN A 426 17.23 -23.36 -23.16
N LEU A 427 17.54 -24.20 -22.16
CA LEU A 427 18.30 -25.44 -22.40
C LEU A 427 17.51 -26.43 -23.23
N PHE A 428 16.22 -26.62 -22.94
CA PHE A 428 15.34 -27.50 -23.71
C PHE A 428 15.12 -27.05 -25.16
N THR A 429 14.97 -25.75 -25.40
CA THR A 429 14.77 -25.20 -26.74
C THR A 429 16.05 -25.20 -27.60
N LYS A 430 17.24 -25.33 -27.00
CA LYS A 430 18.52 -25.50 -27.71
C LYS A 430 18.84 -26.95 -28.04
N SER A 431 18.23 -27.88 -27.31
CA SER A 431 18.46 -29.34 -27.48
C SER A 431 17.42 -30.02 -28.38
N ALA A 432 16.35 -29.30 -28.75
CA ALA A 432 15.32 -29.73 -29.70
C ALA A 432 15.58 -29.14 -31.10
#